data_ad3fabbac84ff76c379f557d07a91b08
#
_entry.id   ad3fabbac84ff76c379f557d07a91b08
#
_cell.length_a   1.000
_cell.length_b   1.000
_cell.length_c   1.000
_cell.angle_alpha   90.00
_cell.angle_beta   90.00
_cell.angle_gamma   90.00
#
_symmetry.space_group_name_H-M   'P 1'
#
loop_
_entity.id
_entity.type
_entity.pdbx_description
1 polymer ?
#
loop_
_entity_poly.entity_id
_entity_poly.type
_entity_poly.pdbx_seq_one_letter_code
_entity_poly.pdbx_strand_id
1 'polypeptide(L)'
;MDNHKRREKILDIIQNSDSPVSATALSKEMGVSRQVIVGDVALLRAEGNDILSTPRGYVAAPKEKTVTKRIAVNHSAEETQLELYTLVDAGCTVEDVIVEHPIYGQLIGGLRISSRYDVDEFIRKSQEENATPLSALTEGIHLHTLSANSEEQIDRAIDKLKELGFLL
;
A
#
# COMPACT_ATOMS: atom_id res chain seq x y z
N MET A 1 1.00 20.47 -23.45
CA MET A 1 -0.14 20.56 -22.50
C MET A 1 0.31 21.38 -21.31
N ASP A 2 -0.49 22.33 -20.88
CA ASP A 2 -0.21 23.15 -19.70
C ASP A 2 -0.15 22.28 -18.44
N ASN A 3 0.71 22.67 -17.47
CA ASN A 3 0.95 21.90 -16.25
C ASN A 3 -0.32 21.71 -15.40
N HIS A 4 -1.21 22.71 -15.35
CA HIS A 4 -2.47 22.62 -14.62
C HIS A 4 -3.39 21.58 -15.27
N LYS A 5 -3.62 21.67 -16.57
CA LYS A 5 -4.44 20.71 -17.33
C LYS A 5 -3.90 19.29 -17.27
N ARG A 6 -2.56 19.14 -17.18
CA ARG A 6 -1.95 17.82 -17.01
C ARG A 6 -2.30 17.23 -15.65
N ARG A 7 -2.19 18.01 -14.57
CA ARG A 7 -2.56 17.56 -13.22
C ARG A 7 -4.05 17.22 -13.11
N GLU A 8 -4.93 18.03 -13.68
CA GLU A 8 -6.37 17.72 -13.73
C GLU A 8 -6.63 16.37 -14.42
N LYS A 9 -5.97 16.13 -15.55
CA LYS A 9 -6.12 14.86 -16.28
C LYS A 9 -5.54 13.67 -15.51
N ILE A 10 -4.40 13.83 -14.84
CA ILE A 10 -3.83 12.81 -13.97
C ILE A 10 -4.80 12.45 -12.83
N LEU A 11 -5.37 13.45 -12.18
CA LEU A 11 -6.34 13.25 -11.10
C LEU A 11 -7.59 12.52 -11.59
N ASP A 12 -8.14 12.93 -12.73
CA ASP A 12 -9.29 12.28 -13.34
C ASP A 12 -9.03 10.80 -13.65
N ILE A 13 -7.88 10.48 -14.23
CA ILE A 13 -7.49 9.09 -14.51
C ILE A 13 -7.40 8.27 -13.23
N ILE A 14 -6.76 8.81 -12.18
CA ILE A 14 -6.61 8.09 -10.90
C ILE A 14 -7.97 7.86 -10.23
N GLN A 15 -8.85 8.87 -10.25
CA GLN A 15 -10.16 8.81 -9.60
C GLN A 15 -11.16 7.88 -10.30
N ASN A 16 -11.03 7.72 -11.61
CA ASN A 16 -11.94 6.91 -12.43
C ASN A 16 -11.38 5.52 -12.76
N SER A 17 -10.18 5.19 -12.27
CA SER A 17 -9.59 3.87 -12.48
C SER A 17 -10.01 2.87 -11.40
N ASP A 18 -10.44 1.69 -11.81
CA ASP A 18 -10.75 0.57 -10.91
C ASP A 18 -9.50 -0.15 -10.39
N SER A 19 -8.33 0.22 -10.87
CA SER A 19 -7.05 -0.40 -10.53
C SER A 19 -5.94 0.65 -10.37
N PRO A 20 -4.85 0.35 -9.65
CA PRO A 20 -3.73 1.26 -9.51
C PRO A 20 -3.14 1.67 -10.85
N VAL A 21 -2.86 2.97 -11.02
CA VAL A 21 -2.27 3.54 -12.23
C VAL A 21 -0.80 3.88 -11.99
N SER A 22 0.10 3.22 -12.71
CA SER A 22 1.54 3.43 -12.49
C SER A 22 2.02 4.80 -13.01
N ALA A 23 3.04 5.36 -12.36
CA ALA A 23 3.68 6.58 -12.82
C ALA A 23 4.23 6.44 -14.26
N THR A 24 4.64 5.23 -14.64
CA THR A 24 5.10 4.93 -16.00
C THR A 24 3.96 4.98 -17.02
N ALA A 25 2.79 4.45 -16.68
CA ALA A 25 1.60 4.54 -17.53
C ALA A 25 1.18 6.01 -17.73
N LEU A 26 1.08 6.76 -16.63
CA LEU A 26 0.77 8.20 -16.68
C LEU A 26 1.80 8.98 -17.48
N SER A 27 3.10 8.69 -17.35
CA SER A 27 4.16 9.37 -18.09
C SER A 27 4.02 9.19 -19.61
N LYS A 28 3.71 7.97 -20.04
CA LYS A 28 3.44 7.66 -21.45
C LYS A 28 2.21 8.40 -21.98
N GLU A 29 1.13 8.41 -21.22
CA GLU A 29 -0.12 9.06 -21.63
C GLU A 29 0.00 10.59 -21.67
N MET A 30 0.73 11.17 -20.72
CA MET A 30 0.93 12.63 -20.65
C MET A 30 2.08 13.13 -21.55
N GLY A 31 2.92 12.23 -22.08
CA GLY A 31 4.07 12.61 -22.89
C GLY A 31 5.17 13.32 -22.08
N VAL A 32 5.35 12.97 -20.82
CA VAL A 32 6.35 13.57 -19.91
C VAL A 32 7.16 12.48 -19.21
N SER A 33 8.24 12.86 -18.52
CA SER A 33 9.04 11.90 -17.76
C SER A 33 8.29 11.40 -16.52
N ARG A 34 8.67 10.19 -16.04
CA ARG A 34 8.15 9.63 -14.79
C ARG A 34 8.35 10.59 -13.61
N GLN A 35 9.49 11.29 -13.54
CA GLN A 35 9.79 12.25 -12.48
C GLN A 35 8.82 13.44 -12.47
N VAL A 36 8.39 13.91 -13.64
CA VAL A 36 7.37 14.96 -13.75
C VAL A 36 6.03 14.46 -13.16
N ILE A 37 5.64 13.21 -13.44
CA ILE A 37 4.43 12.62 -12.84
C ILE A 37 4.53 12.55 -11.31
N VAL A 38 5.67 12.14 -10.77
CA VAL A 38 5.90 12.11 -9.32
C VAL A 38 5.72 13.50 -8.71
N GLY A 39 6.26 14.52 -9.35
CA GLY A 39 6.06 15.93 -8.93
C GLY A 39 4.61 16.39 -9.03
N ASP A 40 3.92 16.06 -10.12
CA ASP A 40 2.50 16.41 -10.30
C ASP A 40 1.62 15.76 -9.23
N VAL A 41 1.84 14.49 -8.91
CA VAL A 41 1.11 13.78 -7.84
C VAL A 41 1.41 14.40 -6.46
N ALA A 42 2.66 14.81 -6.21
CA ALA A 42 3.00 15.50 -4.97
C ALA A 42 2.24 16.82 -4.81
N LEU A 43 2.11 17.59 -5.91
CA LEU A 43 1.34 18.84 -5.93
C LEU A 43 -0.16 18.59 -5.73
N LEU A 44 -0.73 17.58 -6.38
CA LEU A 44 -2.14 17.19 -6.20
C LEU A 44 -2.43 16.82 -4.73
N ARG A 45 -1.52 16.11 -4.06
CA ARG A 45 -1.64 15.81 -2.64
C ARG A 45 -1.57 17.08 -1.77
N ALA A 46 -0.65 17.99 -2.09
CA ALA A 46 -0.54 19.28 -1.39
C ALA A 46 -1.80 20.15 -1.56
N GLU A 47 -2.52 19.98 -2.67
CA GLU A 47 -3.82 20.60 -2.96
C GLU A 47 -5.01 19.92 -2.24
N GLY A 48 -4.76 18.86 -1.47
CA GLY A 48 -5.77 18.17 -0.64
C GLY A 48 -6.42 16.96 -1.30
N ASN A 49 -5.88 16.45 -2.42
CA ASN A 49 -6.42 15.25 -3.03
C ASN A 49 -5.85 13.99 -2.36
N ASP A 50 -6.74 13.08 -1.94
CA ASP A 50 -6.39 11.82 -1.30
C ASP A 50 -5.95 10.78 -2.34
N ILE A 51 -4.67 10.81 -2.68
CA ILE A 51 -4.03 9.86 -3.60
C ILE A 51 -3.07 8.98 -2.81
N LEU A 52 -3.34 7.68 -2.80
CA LEU A 52 -2.48 6.67 -2.16
C LEU A 52 -1.44 6.13 -3.15
N SER A 53 -0.24 5.87 -2.64
CA SER A 53 0.78 5.13 -3.39
C SER A 53 0.73 3.66 -2.99
N THR A 54 0.81 2.79 -3.99
CA THR A 54 0.89 1.35 -3.80
C THR A 54 2.08 0.80 -4.60
N PRO A 55 2.50 -0.45 -4.36
CA PRO A 55 3.53 -1.08 -5.19
C PRO A 55 3.19 -1.12 -6.69
N ARG A 56 1.90 -1.09 -7.04
CA ARG A 56 1.41 -1.12 -8.44
C ARG A 56 1.16 0.26 -9.05
N GLY A 57 1.08 1.30 -8.24
CA GLY A 57 0.81 2.66 -8.71
C GLY A 57 -0.07 3.46 -7.78
N TYR A 58 -0.65 4.52 -8.31
CA TYR A 58 -1.51 5.45 -7.58
C TYR A 58 -2.97 5.01 -7.63
N VAL A 59 -3.67 5.18 -6.52
CA VAL A 59 -5.12 4.98 -6.40
C VAL A 59 -5.74 6.16 -5.66
N ALA A 60 -6.99 6.47 -5.95
CA ALA A 60 -7.78 7.36 -5.10
C ALA A 60 -8.12 6.65 -3.78
N ALA A 61 -8.09 7.38 -2.67
CA ALA A 61 -8.55 6.83 -1.40
C ALA A 61 -10.03 6.44 -1.49
N PRO A 62 -10.43 5.29 -0.90
CA PRO A 62 -11.81 4.83 -0.96
C PRO A 62 -12.76 5.82 -0.26
N LYS A 63 -13.91 6.06 -0.89
CA LYS A 63 -14.96 6.94 -0.34
C LYS A 63 -15.91 6.21 0.63
N GLU A 64 -15.84 4.89 0.71
CA GLU A 64 -16.73 4.08 1.57
C GLU A 64 -16.20 3.98 2.99
N LYS A 65 -17.15 3.93 3.95
CA LYS A 65 -16.82 3.66 5.36
C LYS A 65 -16.38 2.20 5.51
N THR A 66 -15.09 1.98 5.52
CA THR A 66 -14.50 0.71 5.91
C THR A 66 -14.10 0.76 7.39
N VAL A 67 -14.20 -0.38 8.06
CA VAL A 67 -13.62 -0.55 9.40
C VAL A 67 -12.11 -0.65 9.23
N THR A 68 -11.37 0.09 10.04
CA THR A 68 -9.90 0.05 10.04
C THR A 68 -9.36 -0.30 11.41
N LYS A 69 -8.29 -1.07 11.45
CA LYS A 69 -7.57 -1.40 12.68
C LYS A 69 -6.08 -1.54 12.40
N ARG A 70 -5.28 -1.07 13.34
CA ARG A 70 -3.84 -1.25 13.30
C ARG A 70 -3.45 -2.47 14.13
N ILE A 71 -2.56 -3.30 13.62
CA ILE A 71 -2.04 -4.49 14.31
C ILE A 71 -0.51 -4.43 14.36
N ALA A 72 0.06 -5.02 15.40
CA ALA A 72 1.50 -5.18 15.57
C ALA A 72 1.86 -6.66 15.37
N VAL A 73 2.85 -6.91 14.52
CA VAL A 73 3.28 -8.26 14.13
C VAL A 73 4.80 -8.39 14.18
N ASN A 74 5.26 -9.61 14.32
CA ASN A 74 6.67 -9.96 14.24
C ASN A 74 6.82 -11.30 13.53
N HIS A 75 7.55 -11.32 12.45
CA HIS A 75 7.89 -12.53 11.69
C HIS A 75 9.14 -12.30 10.83
N SER A 76 9.72 -13.36 10.29
CA SER A 76 10.85 -13.27 9.36
C SER A 76 10.42 -12.77 7.96
N ALA A 77 11.40 -12.35 7.16
CA ALA A 77 11.14 -11.92 5.78
C ALA A 77 10.55 -13.05 4.91
N GLU A 78 10.95 -14.30 5.14
CA GLU A 78 10.45 -15.48 4.42
C GLU A 78 8.97 -15.75 4.72
N GLU A 79 8.47 -15.30 5.86
CA GLU A 79 7.08 -15.48 6.30
C GLU A 79 6.13 -14.38 5.80
N THR A 80 6.65 -13.37 5.10
CA THR A 80 5.87 -12.23 4.59
C THR A 80 4.71 -12.67 3.70
N GLN A 81 4.94 -13.60 2.78
CA GLN A 81 3.88 -14.09 1.89
C GLN A 81 2.77 -14.79 2.67
N LEU A 82 3.12 -15.62 3.65
CA LEU A 82 2.16 -16.31 4.51
C LEU A 82 1.31 -15.32 5.32
N GLU A 83 1.93 -14.32 5.91
CA GLU A 83 1.23 -13.26 6.64
C GLU A 83 0.21 -12.54 5.73
N LEU A 84 0.67 -12.05 4.59
CA LEU A 84 -0.18 -11.29 3.67
C LEU A 84 -1.32 -12.15 3.10
N TYR A 85 -1.08 -13.41 2.75
CA TYR A 85 -2.13 -14.35 2.36
C TYR A 85 -3.17 -14.54 3.46
N THR A 86 -2.73 -14.69 4.70
CA THR A 86 -3.62 -14.85 5.86
C THR A 86 -4.56 -13.66 6.01
N LEU A 87 -4.04 -12.45 5.85
CA LEU A 87 -4.82 -11.22 5.96
C LEU A 87 -5.84 -11.06 4.82
N VAL A 88 -5.43 -11.27 3.57
CA VAL A 88 -6.34 -11.13 2.43
C VAL A 88 -7.37 -12.26 2.36
N ASP A 89 -7.02 -13.48 2.74
CA ASP A 89 -7.96 -14.61 2.82
C ASP A 89 -9.05 -14.39 3.86
N ALA A 90 -8.77 -13.62 4.93
CA ALA A 90 -9.75 -13.23 5.92
C ALA A 90 -10.69 -12.09 5.45
N GLY A 91 -10.43 -11.52 4.28
CA GLY A 91 -11.22 -10.43 3.70
C GLY A 91 -10.68 -9.04 3.99
N CYS A 92 -9.46 -8.92 4.54
CA CYS A 92 -8.85 -7.64 4.84
C CYS A 92 -8.06 -7.10 3.64
N THR A 93 -8.00 -5.77 3.56
CA THR A 93 -7.00 -5.05 2.77
C THR A 93 -5.89 -4.61 3.70
N VAL A 94 -4.64 -4.90 3.31
CA VAL A 94 -3.45 -4.41 4.00
C VAL A 94 -3.09 -3.06 3.38
N GLU A 95 -3.36 -1.98 4.11
CA GLU A 95 -3.20 -0.62 3.60
C GLU A 95 -1.73 -0.20 3.54
N ASP A 96 -0.96 -0.57 4.56
CA ASP A 96 0.42 -0.11 4.75
C ASP A 96 1.28 -1.10 5.54
N VAL A 97 2.56 -0.79 5.61
CA VAL A 97 3.52 -1.30 6.59
C VAL A 97 4.15 -0.10 7.30
N ILE A 98 4.24 -0.16 8.61
CA ILE A 98 4.77 0.92 9.45
C ILE A 98 5.88 0.35 10.33
N VAL A 99 7.02 1.01 10.34
CA VAL A 99 8.17 0.66 11.21
C VAL A 99 8.68 1.89 11.95
N GLU A 100 9.27 1.67 13.12
CA GLU A 100 9.98 2.73 13.85
C GLU A 100 11.32 3.05 13.17
N HIS A 101 11.64 4.33 13.11
CA HIS A 101 12.92 4.80 12.59
C HIS A 101 13.54 5.83 13.54
N PRO A 102 14.86 5.73 13.86
CA PRO A 102 15.48 6.57 14.87
C PRO A 102 15.53 8.07 14.50
N ILE A 103 15.46 8.41 13.22
CA ILE A 103 15.50 9.80 12.73
C ILE A 103 14.09 10.31 12.42
N TYR A 104 13.28 9.52 11.70
CA TYR A 104 11.98 9.95 11.17
C TYR A 104 10.79 9.60 12.08
N GLY A 105 11.03 8.91 13.21
CA GLY A 105 9.98 8.39 14.08
C GLY A 105 9.30 7.17 13.47
N GLN A 106 8.50 7.36 12.43
CA GLN A 106 7.87 6.26 11.70
C GLN A 106 8.13 6.37 10.20
N LEU A 107 8.44 5.23 9.58
CA LEU A 107 8.42 5.06 8.13
C LEU A 107 7.17 4.28 7.74
N ILE A 108 6.41 4.81 6.77
CA ILE A 108 5.18 4.21 6.29
C ILE A 108 5.33 3.89 4.81
N GLY A 109 5.17 2.61 4.47
CA GLY A 109 5.09 2.15 3.08
C GLY A 109 3.64 1.81 2.73
N GLY A 110 3.05 2.49 1.74
CA GLY A 110 1.73 2.14 1.23
C GLY A 110 1.74 0.81 0.49
N LEU A 111 0.82 -0.10 0.79
CA LEU A 111 0.73 -1.42 0.17
C LEU A 111 -0.54 -1.60 -0.66
N ARG A 112 -1.69 -1.33 -0.08
CA ARG A 112 -3.01 -1.51 -0.73
C ARG A 112 -3.17 -2.92 -1.30
N ILE A 113 -2.85 -3.93 -0.52
CA ILE A 113 -2.92 -5.35 -0.90
C ILE A 113 -4.27 -5.92 -0.45
N SER A 114 -5.10 -6.39 -1.38
CA SER A 114 -6.45 -6.89 -1.10
C SER A 114 -6.74 -8.28 -1.68
N SER A 115 -5.81 -8.88 -2.41
CA SER A 115 -5.96 -10.20 -3.03
C SER A 115 -4.66 -10.99 -3.00
N ARG A 116 -4.75 -12.29 -3.20
CA ARG A 116 -3.56 -13.13 -3.38
C ARG A 116 -2.73 -12.72 -4.58
N TYR A 117 -3.38 -12.28 -5.65
CA TYR A 117 -2.70 -11.73 -6.82
C TYR A 117 -1.81 -10.52 -6.42
N ASP A 118 -2.36 -9.60 -5.62
CA ASP A 118 -1.60 -8.44 -5.14
C ASP A 118 -0.40 -8.85 -4.29
N VAL A 119 -0.56 -9.87 -3.45
CA VAL A 119 0.54 -10.43 -2.64
C VAL A 119 1.65 -10.97 -3.54
N ASP A 120 1.29 -11.78 -4.53
CA ASP A 120 2.26 -12.39 -5.45
C ASP A 120 3.03 -11.33 -6.24
N GLU A 121 2.34 -10.30 -6.73
CA GLU A 121 2.94 -9.17 -7.42
C GLU A 121 3.91 -8.37 -6.51
N PHE A 122 3.52 -8.16 -5.25
CA PHE A 122 4.37 -7.49 -4.27
C PHE A 122 5.65 -8.30 -3.98
N ILE A 123 5.53 -9.61 -3.75
CA ILE A 123 6.67 -10.50 -3.52
C ILE A 123 7.58 -10.55 -4.76
N ARG A 124 7.01 -10.71 -5.95
CA ARG A 124 7.76 -10.72 -7.21
C ARG A 124 8.55 -9.42 -7.38
N LYS A 125 7.91 -8.27 -7.21
CA LYS A 125 8.55 -6.96 -7.34
C LYS A 125 9.67 -6.76 -6.31
N SER A 126 9.46 -7.18 -5.07
CA SER A 126 10.48 -7.11 -4.01
C SER A 126 11.72 -7.94 -4.36
N GLN A 127 11.53 -9.11 -4.96
CA GLN A 127 12.63 -9.97 -5.39
C GLN A 127 13.36 -9.40 -6.61
N GLU A 128 12.64 -8.92 -7.62
CA GLU A 128 13.23 -8.34 -8.85
C GLU A 128 14.06 -7.08 -8.56
N GLU A 129 13.55 -6.21 -7.68
CA GLU A 129 14.23 -4.98 -7.27
C GLU A 129 15.31 -5.23 -6.21
N ASN A 130 15.43 -6.46 -5.72
CA ASN A 130 16.31 -6.82 -4.60
C ASN A 130 16.16 -5.86 -3.40
N ALA A 131 14.92 -5.49 -3.11
CA ALA A 131 14.59 -4.52 -2.08
C ALA A 131 14.56 -5.14 -0.70
N THR A 132 15.16 -4.47 0.28
CA THR A 132 15.08 -4.85 1.69
C THR A 132 13.72 -4.44 2.25
N PRO A 133 12.93 -5.36 2.86
CA PRO A 133 11.67 -5.00 3.50
C PRO A 133 11.87 -3.98 4.62
N LEU A 134 10.91 -3.06 4.82
CA LEU A 134 10.96 -2.09 5.93
C LEU A 134 11.06 -2.78 7.30
N SER A 135 10.39 -3.93 7.47
CA SER A 135 10.44 -4.71 8.72
C SER A 135 11.84 -5.20 9.11
N ALA A 136 12.78 -5.26 8.16
CA ALA A 136 14.18 -5.58 8.45
C ALA A 136 14.88 -4.51 9.31
N LEU A 137 14.39 -3.26 9.27
CA LEU A 137 14.92 -2.17 10.10
C LEU A 137 14.63 -2.37 11.60
N THR A 138 13.66 -3.19 11.94
CA THR A 138 13.18 -3.45 13.31
C THR A 138 13.17 -4.94 13.65
N GLU A 139 14.04 -5.71 13.03
CA GLU A 139 14.21 -7.16 13.26
C GLU A 139 12.90 -7.95 13.12
N GLY A 140 12.05 -7.56 12.19
CA GLY A 140 10.77 -8.21 11.89
C GLY A 140 9.55 -7.56 12.55
N ILE A 141 9.73 -6.67 13.53
CA ILE A 141 8.61 -5.98 14.20
C ILE A 141 8.08 -4.86 13.30
N HIS A 142 6.77 -4.89 13.02
CA HIS A 142 6.12 -3.85 12.22
C HIS A 142 4.62 -3.78 12.51
N LEU A 143 4.00 -2.71 12.03
CA LEU A 143 2.57 -2.51 12.09
C LEU A 143 1.98 -2.63 10.69
N HIS A 144 0.73 -3.08 10.62
CA HIS A 144 -0.12 -2.94 9.45
C HIS A 144 -1.40 -2.21 9.83
N THR A 145 -1.85 -1.31 8.97
CA THR A 145 -3.22 -0.83 8.99
C THR A 145 -4.05 -1.75 8.10
N LEU A 146 -5.05 -2.38 8.70
CA LEU A 146 -6.00 -3.23 8.00
C LEU A 146 -7.30 -2.47 7.78
N SER A 147 -7.92 -2.65 6.64
CA SER A 147 -9.30 -2.23 6.38
C SER A 147 -10.13 -3.42 5.91
N ALA A 148 -11.41 -3.41 6.27
CA ALA A 148 -12.35 -4.46 5.89
C ALA A 148 -13.78 -3.91 5.88
N ASN A 149 -14.72 -4.67 5.35
CA ASN A 149 -16.13 -4.31 5.32
C ASN A 149 -16.80 -4.50 6.69
N SER A 150 -16.20 -5.29 7.59
CA SER A 150 -16.72 -5.55 8.93
C SER A 150 -15.62 -5.81 9.95
N GLU A 151 -15.89 -5.58 11.23
CA GLU A 151 -14.97 -5.92 12.33
C GLU A 151 -14.72 -7.42 12.42
N GLU A 152 -15.72 -8.24 12.09
CA GLU A 152 -15.63 -9.70 12.09
C GLU A 152 -14.53 -10.22 11.14
N GLN A 153 -14.35 -9.60 9.99
CA GLN A 153 -13.25 -9.94 9.06
C GLN A 153 -11.87 -9.62 9.67
N ILE A 154 -11.75 -8.48 10.35
CA ILE A 154 -10.51 -8.09 11.04
C ILE A 154 -10.22 -9.05 12.21
N ASP A 155 -11.22 -9.38 13.01
CA ASP A 155 -11.06 -10.30 14.13
C ASP A 155 -10.63 -11.69 13.67
N ARG A 156 -11.18 -12.17 12.58
CA ARG A 156 -10.77 -13.42 11.93
C ARG A 156 -9.30 -13.39 11.50
N ALA A 157 -8.86 -12.31 10.90
CA ALA A 157 -7.47 -12.10 10.51
C ALA A 157 -6.54 -12.13 11.74
N ILE A 158 -6.91 -11.43 12.80
CA ILE A 158 -6.16 -11.38 14.06
C ILE A 158 -6.04 -12.77 14.68
N ASP A 159 -7.13 -13.53 14.74
CA ASP A 159 -7.12 -14.89 15.29
C ASP A 159 -6.19 -15.82 14.51
N LYS A 160 -6.19 -15.70 13.18
CA LYS A 160 -5.27 -16.48 12.33
C LYS A 160 -3.81 -16.09 12.55
N LEU A 161 -3.51 -14.81 12.70
CA LEU A 161 -2.15 -14.36 13.01
C LEU A 161 -1.68 -14.83 14.40
N LYS A 162 -2.58 -14.90 15.38
CA LYS A 162 -2.29 -15.49 16.69
C LYS A 162 -1.93 -16.97 16.58
N GLU A 163 -2.69 -17.73 15.80
CA GLU A 163 -2.42 -19.17 15.56
C GLU A 163 -1.04 -19.38 14.92
N LEU A 164 -0.61 -18.47 14.05
CA LEU A 164 0.70 -18.52 13.42
C LEU A 164 1.85 -18.01 14.32
N GLY A 165 1.52 -17.39 15.45
CA GLY A 165 2.50 -16.79 16.34
C GLY A 165 3.10 -15.47 15.82
N PHE A 166 2.45 -14.80 14.88
CA PHE A 166 2.92 -13.55 14.28
C PHE A 166 2.45 -12.30 15.04
N LEU A 167 1.33 -12.37 15.74
CA LEU A 167 0.78 -11.24 16.46
C LEU A 167 1.55 -10.96 17.76
N LEU A 168 1.88 -9.69 18.01
CA LEU A 168 2.43 -9.20 19.26
C LEU A 168 1.35 -8.95 20.31
#